data_002ae40e3daaf19f2dec78c3d2ecf0de
#
_entry.id   002ae40e3daaf19f2dec78c3d2ecf0de
#
_cell.length_a   1.000
_cell.length_b   1.000
_cell.length_c   1.000
_cell.angle_alpha   90.00
_cell.angle_beta   90.00
_cell.angle_gamma   90.00
#
_symmetry.space_group_name_H-M   'P 1'
#
loop_
_entity.id
_entity.type
_entity.pdbx_description
1 polymer ?
#
loop_
_entity_poly.entity_id
_entity_poly.type
_entity_poly.pdbx_seq_one_letter_code
_entity_poly.pdbx_strand_id
1 'polypeptide(L)'
;MIKIALLGFGTVASGVPFLLEENASKIEQAVGGRLEISKILVKDESEKQRLVEAGQDYHFVTDVAEIMTDQDIAIVVELMGRIEPAKTFISQALAAGKHVVSANKDLIAVHGKELLALANQHQVGFYYEAAVAGGIPILRTLANSLTADKVTRLLGVLNGTSNFMLTKMVDEGWSYEQALATAQELGYAESDPTNDVEGIDAAYKAAILSQFGFGMTVDFETVRHSGISTITPADVIMAQQLGYVIKLVGDVRETASGLSVEVAPTFLPKSHPLASVNGVMNAVFVVSIGIGQSMFYGPGAGQKPTAVSVVADLVKLGRAITNGQVISAFNGFAQETHLAQPEDVTNSYYFALSIKDEAGQFFKLAQLFAKENISFQQVLQTEGDGETARVVIVTHEMSLVQLDRVRTQIATADQVTLLNHFKVLGV
;
A
#
# COMPACT_ATOMS: atom_id res chain seq x y z
N MET A 1 16.43 -31.21 -5.45
CA MET A 1 17.03 -29.93 -5.01
C MET A 1 16.72 -28.89 -6.07
N ILE A 2 16.21 -27.73 -5.68
CA ILE A 2 15.84 -26.60 -6.56
C ILE A 2 16.79 -25.47 -6.24
N LYS A 3 17.59 -25.06 -7.22
CA LYS A 3 18.51 -23.93 -7.08
C LYS A 3 17.79 -22.61 -7.32
N ILE A 4 18.03 -21.64 -6.46
CA ILE A 4 17.50 -20.28 -6.55
C ILE A 4 18.66 -19.28 -6.59
N ALA A 5 18.44 -18.12 -7.22
CA ALA A 5 19.37 -16.99 -7.16
C ALA A 5 18.66 -15.79 -6.56
N LEU A 6 19.39 -14.99 -5.77
CA LEU A 6 18.91 -13.71 -5.25
C LEU A 6 19.53 -12.57 -6.06
N LEU A 7 18.74 -11.58 -6.43
CA LEU A 7 19.20 -10.31 -6.99
C LEU A 7 19.16 -9.25 -5.88
N GLY A 8 20.34 -8.91 -5.37
CA GLY A 8 20.54 -8.07 -4.20
C GLY A 8 20.66 -8.85 -2.89
N PHE A 9 21.41 -8.28 -1.93
CA PHE A 9 21.56 -8.84 -0.58
C PHE A 9 21.41 -7.76 0.51
N GLY A 10 20.31 -7.01 0.39
CA GLY A 10 19.91 -6.01 1.38
C GLY A 10 19.10 -6.59 2.55
N THR A 11 18.39 -5.72 3.26
CA THR A 11 17.63 -6.06 4.49
C THR A 11 16.67 -7.24 4.27
N VAL A 12 15.84 -7.22 3.24
CA VAL A 12 14.88 -8.31 2.99
C VAL A 12 15.58 -9.58 2.55
N ALA A 13 16.54 -9.46 1.64
CA ALA A 13 17.27 -10.59 1.06
C ALA A 13 18.02 -11.41 2.11
N SER A 14 18.64 -10.76 3.10
CA SER A 14 19.34 -11.44 4.21
C SER A 14 18.41 -12.22 5.15
N GLY A 15 17.11 -11.92 5.13
CA GLY A 15 16.09 -12.69 5.84
C GLY A 15 15.70 -14.02 5.16
N VAL A 16 15.94 -14.15 3.85
CA VAL A 16 15.55 -15.36 3.10
C VAL A 16 16.35 -16.58 3.54
N PRO A 17 17.71 -16.58 3.54
CA PRO A 17 18.48 -17.73 4.00
C PRO A 17 18.18 -18.08 5.46
N PHE A 18 18.03 -17.08 6.35
CA PHE A 18 17.65 -17.31 7.74
C PHE A 18 16.36 -18.14 7.85
N LEU A 19 15.32 -17.80 7.08
CA LEU A 19 14.05 -18.53 7.14
C LEU A 19 14.11 -19.92 6.49
N LEU A 20 14.91 -20.07 5.44
CA LEU A 20 15.15 -21.37 4.79
C LEU A 20 15.85 -22.35 5.74
N GLU A 21 16.73 -21.87 6.60
CA GLU A 21 17.45 -22.67 7.60
C GLU A 21 16.57 -22.97 8.82
N GLU A 22 15.96 -21.97 9.44
CA GLU A 22 15.15 -22.12 10.66
C GLU A 22 13.95 -23.06 10.47
N ASN A 23 13.37 -23.07 9.25
CA ASN A 23 12.21 -23.90 8.93
C ASN A 23 12.50 -24.98 7.89
N ALA A 24 13.76 -25.39 7.73
CA ALA A 24 14.19 -26.28 6.66
C ALA A 24 13.31 -27.54 6.52
N SER A 25 13.08 -28.25 7.61
CA SER A 25 12.27 -29.50 7.61
C SER A 25 10.84 -29.27 7.10
N LYS A 26 10.18 -28.20 7.55
CA LYS A 26 8.81 -27.89 7.13
C LYS A 26 8.76 -27.46 5.66
N ILE A 27 9.75 -26.65 5.24
CA ILE A 27 9.86 -26.16 3.86
C ILE A 27 10.14 -27.34 2.91
N GLU A 28 11.09 -28.21 3.24
CA GLU A 28 11.43 -29.39 2.45
C GLU A 28 10.25 -30.35 2.28
N GLN A 29 9.47 -30.57 3.35
CA GLN A 29 8.24 -31.37 3.27
C GLN A 29 7.18 -30.71 2.38
N ALA A 30 7.00 -29.39 2.49
CA ALA A 30 6.01 -28.65 1.71
C ALA A 30 6.36 -28.59 0.23
N VAL A 31 7.65 -28.47 -0.10
CA VAL A 31 8.19 -28.42 -1.46
C VAL A 31 8.32 -29.82 -2.08
N GLY A 32 8.56 -30.84 -1.28
CA GLY A 32 8.97 -32.18 -1.72
C GLY A 32 10.44 -32.22 -2.15
N GLY A 33 11.27 -31.29 -1.67
CA GLY A 33 12.68 -31.16 -1.98
C GLY A 33 13.30 -29.92 -1.33
N ARG A 34 14.62 -29.81 -1.39
CA ARG A 34 15.36 -28.70 -0.80
C ARG A 34 15.41 -27.49 -1.75
N LEU A 35 15.21 -26.29 -1.21
CA LEU A 35 15.51 -25.02 -1.85
C LEU A 35 16.95 -24.61 -1.47
N GLU A 36 17.77 -24.27 -2.44
CA GLU A 36 19.19 -23.91 -2.23
C GLU A 36 19.53 -22.59 -2.91
N ILE A 37 20.08 -21.67 -2.14
CA ILE A 37 20.63 -20.41 -2.71
C ILE A 37 21.95 -20.73 -3.40
N SER A 38 21.97 -20.69 -4.72
CA SER A 38 23.10 -21.03 -5.55
C SER A 38 24.00 -19.84 -5.80
N LYS A 39 23.40 -18.67 -6.11
CA LYS A 39 24.13 -17.44 -6.42
C LYS A 39 23.40 -16.23 -5.86
N ILE A 40 24.15 -15.20 -5.50
CA ILE A 40 23.63 -13.91 -5.06
C ILE A 40 24.30 -12.80 -5.87
N LEU A 41 23.49 -12.05 -6.64
CA LEU A 41 23.97 -10.86 -7.35
C LEU A 41 24.14 -9.71 -6.35
N VAL A 42 25.31 -9.10 -6.36
CA VAL A 42 25.61 -7.87 -5.63
C VAL A 42 26.03 -6.78 -6.61
N LYS A 43 26.01 -5.53 -6.15
CA LYS A 43 26.21 -4.35 -7.01
C LYS A 43 27.60 -4.32 -7.66
N ASP A 44 28.63 -4.63 -6.88
CA ASP A 44 30.03 -4.52 -7.30
C ASP A 44 30.96 -5.37 -6.40
N GLU A 45 32.23 -5.47 -6.77
CA GLU A 45 33.25 -6.21 -6.01
C GLU A 45 33.48 -5.64 -4.60
N SER A 46 33.26 -4.35 -4.38
CA SER A 46 33.39 -3.72 -3.07
C SER A 46 32.29 -4.22 -2.11
N GLU A 47 31.05 -4.32 -2.59
CA GLU A 47 29.95 -4.89 -1.80
C GLU A 47 30.20 -6.38 -1.52
N LYS A 48 30.65 -7.13 -2.52
CA LYS A 48 31.02 -8.54 -2.38
C LYS A 48 32.07 -8.74 -1.29
N GLN A 49 33.16 -7.98 -1.35
CA GLN A 49 34.23 -8.06 -0.37
C GLN A 49 33.73 -7.73 1.04
N ARG A 50 32.96 -6.68 1.21
CA ARG A 50 32.35 -6.28 2.49
C ARG A 50 31.46 -7.39 3.09
N LEU A 51 30.68 -8.07 2.26
CA LEU A 51 29.80 -9.17 2.73
C LEU A 51 30.61 -10.40 3.13
N VAL A 52 31.66 -10.76 2.40
CA VAL A 52 32.57 -11.86 2.75
C VAL A 52 33.32 -11.54 4.04
N GLU A 53 33.82 -10.32 4.21
CA GLU A 53 34.48 -9.86 5.45
C GLU A 53 33.51 -9.86 6.65
N ALA A 54 32.20 -9.63 6.40
CA ALA A 54 31.14 -9.75 7.40
C ALA A 54 30.75 -11.21 7.73
N GLY A 55 31.45 -12.19 7.16
CA GLY A 55 31.26 -13.62 7.44
C GLY A 55 30.11 -14.26 6.65
N GLN A 56 29.65 -13.62 5.57
CA GLN A 56 28.63 -14.22 4.71
C GLN A 56 29.29 -15.24 3.76
N ASP A 57 28.91 -16.51 3.89
CA ASP A 57 29.47 -17.64 3.10
C ASP A 57 28.51 -18.05 1.98
N TYR A 58 28.35 -17.15 0.97
CA TYR A 58 27.55 -17.38 -0.23
C TYR A 58 28.36 -17.14 -1.49
N HIS A 59 27.93 -17.72 -2.60
CA HIS A 59 28.50 -17.47 -3.91
C HIS A 59 27.99 -16.13 -4.46
N PHE A 60 28.70 -15.04 -4.14
CA PHE A 60 28.40 -13.70 -4.65
C PHE A 60 28.96 -13.51 -6.06
N VAL A 61 28.12 -12.98 -6.95
CA VAL A 61 28.45 -12.61 -8.34
C VAL A 61 28.15 -11.14 -8.59
N THR A 62 28.87 -10.51 -9.50
CA THR A 62 28.66 -9.10 -9.88
C THR A 62 28.12 -8.94 -11.30
N ASP A 63 28.11 -10.04 -12.07
CA ASP A 63 27.53 -10.08 -13.41
C ASP A 63 26.23 -10.91 -13.40
N VAL A 64 25.13 -10.29 -13.76
CA VAL A 64 23.82 -10.94 -13.84
C VAL A 64 23.80 -12.07 -14.89
N ALA A 65 24.67 -12.03 -15.90
CA ALA A 65 24.77 -13.06 -16.92
C ALA A 65 25.13 -14.43 -16.32
N GLU A 66 25.88 -14.46 -15.21
CA GLU A 66 26.20 -15.71 -14.51
C GLU A 66 24.99 -16.41 -13.93
N ILE A 67 23.94 -15.66 -13.64
CA ILE A 67 22.65 -16.18 -13.16
C ILE A 67 21.75 -16.54 -14.34
N MET A 68 21.66 -15.67 -15.34
CA MET A 68 20.73 -15.84 -16.45
C MET A 68 21.08 -17.02 -17.35
N THR A 69 22.39 -17.29 -17.53
CA THR A 69 22.88 -18.39 -18.36
C THR A 69 22.97 -19.72 -17.62
N ASP A 70 22.91 -19.74 -16.29
CA ASP A 70 22.96 -20.95 -15.48
C ASP A 70 21.63 -21.73 -15.57
N GLN A 71 21.63 -22.84 -16.30
CA GLN A 71 20.45 -23.67 -16.54
C GLN A 71 19.95 -24.39 -15.29
N ASP A 72 20.78 -24.54 -14.26
CA ASP A 72 20.39 -25.20 -13.02
C ASP A 72 19.55 -24.30 -12.12
N ILE A 73 19.63 -22.98 -12.28
CA ILE A 73 18.85 -22.02 -11.51
C ILE A 73 17.42 -21.96 -12.04
N ALA A 74 16.48 -22.46 -11.25
CA ALA A 74 15.07 -22.53 -11.62
C ALA A 74 14.28 -21.28 -11.24
N ILE A 75 14.65 -20.60 -10.14
CA ILE A 75 13.93 -19.45 -9.59
C ILE A 75 14.89 -18.28 -9.34
N VAL A 76 14.52 -17.10 -9.77
CA VAL A 76 15.21 -15.84 -9.47
C VAL A 76 14.36 -15.02 -8.51
N VAL A 77 14.97 -14.51 -7.44
CA VAL A 77 14.31 -13.68 -6.43
C VAL A 77 14.85 -12.27 -6.52
N GLU A 78 14.03 -11.32 -6.93
CA GLU A 78 14.39 -9.91 -7.04
C GLU A 78 14.05 -9.16 -5.75
N LEU A 79 15.09 -8.62 -5.08
CA LEU A 79 15.02 -7.89 -3.82
C LEU A 79 15.91 -6.63 -3.84
N MET A 80 16.11 -6.05 -5.02
CA MET A 80 16.99 -4.87 -5.23
C MET A 80 16.25 -3.57 -4.98
N GLY A 81 14.93 -3.55 -5.22
CA GLY A 81 14.13 -2.34 -5.25
C GLY A 81 14.42 -1.48 -6.49
N ARG A 82 13.71 -0.34 -6.62
CA ARG A 82 13.70 0.55 -7.78
C ARG A 82 13.18 -0.14 -9.05
N ILE A 83 12.81 0.65 -10.04
CA ILE A 83 12.28 0.12 -11.30
C ILE A 83 13.42 -0.46 -12.16
N GLU A 84 14.50 0.31 -12.38
CA GLU A 84 15.68 -0.18 -13.08
C GLU A 84 16.86 -0.32 -12.08
N PRO A 85 17.68 -1.35 -12.23
CA PRO A 85 17.73 -2.37 -13.30
C PRO A 85 16.80 -3.59 -13.05
N ALA A 86 15.96 -3.59 -12.03
CA ALA A 86 15.14 -4.74 -11.66
C ALA A 86 14.21 -5.21 -12.79
N LYS A 87 13.55 -4.27 -13.52
CA LYS A 87 12.72 -4.57 -14.68
C LYS A 87 13.49 -5.35 -15.75
N THR A 88 14.67 -4.86 -16.10
CA THR A 88 15.54 -5.50 -17.09
C THR A 88 15.91 -6.91 -16.66
N PHE A 89 16.31 -7.11 -15.41
CA PHE A 89 16.76 -8.42 -14.92
C PHE A 89 15.60 -9.42 -14.77
N ILE A 90 14.45 -8.97 -14.30
CA ILE A 90 13.24 -9.81 -14.26
C ILE A 90 12.84 -10.23 -15.67
N SER A 91 12.84 -9.30 -16.64
CA SER A 91 12.51 -9.62 -18.03
C SER A 91 13.46 -10.65 -18.62
N GLN A 92 14.76 -10.53 -18.37
CA GLN A 92 15.78 -11.51 -18.79
C GLN A 92 15.55 -12.88 -18.13
N ALA A 93 15.25 -12.92 -16.84
CA ALA A 93 14.98 -14.16 -16.12
C ALA A 93 13.76 -14.90 -16.69
N LEU A 94 12.65 -14.17 -16.89
CA LEU A 94 11.40 -14.71 -17.45
C LEU A 94 11.65 -15.24 -18.89
N ALA A 95 12.36 -14.47 -19.73
CA ALA A 95 12.72 -14.88 -21.09
C ALA A 95 13.67 -16.09 -21.13
N ALA A 96 14.51 -16.26 -20.10
CA ALA A 96 15.39 -17.43 -19.94
C ALA A 96 14.64 -18.67 -19.38
N GLY A 97 13.32 -18.61 -19.21
CA GLY A 97 12.51 -19.72 -18.69
C GLY A 97 12.64 -19.91 -17.17
N LYS A 98 13.11 -18.90 -16.44
CA LYS A 98 13.21 -18.96 -14.97
C LYS A 98 11.96 -18.36 -14.33
N HIS A 99 11.50 -18.99 -13.24
CA HIS A 99 10.44 -18.41 -12.42
C HIS A 99 10.99 -17.20 -11.63
N VAL A 100 10.12 -16.24 -11.32
CA VAL A 100 10.54 -15.03 -10.61
C VAL A 100 9.67 -14.81 -9.38
N VAL A 101 10.33 -14.42 -8.27
CA VAL A 101 9.69 -13.87 -7.07
C VAL A 101 10.21 -12.45 -6.88
N SER A 102 9.35 -11.49 -6.57
CA SER A 102 9.76 -10.11 -6.33
C SER A 102 9.03 -9.51 -5.12
N ALA A 103 9.67 -8.53 -4.47
CA ALA A 103 9.07 -7.70 -3.43
C ALA A 103 8.93 -6.23 -3.87
N ASN A 104 9.16 -5.94 -5.14
CA ASN A 104 9.32 -4.59 -5.69
C ASN A 104 7.97 -4.00 -6.10
N LYS A 105 7.27 -3.41 -5.14
CA LYS A 105 5.93 -2.82 -5.34
C LYS A 105 5.88 -1.77 -6.45
N ASP A 106 6.91 -0.91 -6.51
CA ASP A 106 6.99 0.19 -7.48
C ASP A 106 7.01 -0.36 -8.90
N LEU A 107 7.88 -1.33 -9.13
CA LEU A 107 7.99 -2.02 -10.42
C LEU A 107 6.70 -2.75 -10.79
N ILE A 108 6.08 -3.46 -9.83
CA ILE A 108 4.87 -4.25 -10.10
C ILE A 108 3.67 -3.34 -10.37
N ALA A 109 3.52 -2.23 -9.65
CA ALA A 109 2.43 -1.28 -9.88
C ALA A 109 2.52 -0.63 -11.27
N VAL A 110 3.74 -0.32 -11.74
CA VAL A 110 3.94 0.39 -13.02
C VAL A 110 4.08 -0.58 -14.21
N HIS A 111 4.79 -1.69 -14.04
CA HIS A 111 5.14 -2.62 -15.12
C HIS A 111 4.63 -4.06 -14.92
N GLY A 112 3.82 -4.31 -13.88
CA GLY A 112 3.35 -5.65 -13.56
C GLY A 112 2.58 -6.32 -14.69
N LYS A 113 1.75 -5.58 -15.42
CA LYS A 113 1.00 -6.09 -16.59
C LYS A 113 1.93 -6.62 -17.69
N GLU A 114 2.98 -5.88 -18.01
CA GLU A 114 3.99 -6.24 -19.01
C GLU A 114 4.76 -7.50 -18.57
N LEU A 115 5.22 -7.53 -17.32
CA LEU A 115 5.98 -8.65 -16.76
C LEU A 115 5.12 -9.92 -16.64
N LEU A 116 3.86 -9.80 -16.27
CA LEU A 116 2.92 -10.92 -16.24
C LEU A 116 2.66 -11.48 -17.64
N ALA A 117 2.52 -10.61 -18.65
CA ALA A 117 2.37 -11.04 -20.03
C ALA A 117 3.60 -11.83 -20.50
N LEU A 118 4.81 -11.34 -20.16
CA LEU A 118 6.06 -12.03 -20.47
C LEU A 118 6.17 -13.38 -19.75
N ALA A 119 5.81 -13.44 -18.47
CA ALA A 119 5.80 -14.69 -17.69
C ALA A 119 4.83 -15.72 -18.31
N ASN A 120 3.64 -15.30 -18.71
CA ASN A 120 2.66 -16.16 -19.38
C ASN A 120 3.16 -16.64 -20.75
N GLN A 121 3.81 -15.79 -21.55
CA GLN A 121 4.41 -16.15 -22.84
C GLN A 121 5.45 -17.26 -22.70
N HIS A 122 6.27 -17.20 -21.64
CA HIS A 122 7.31 -18.19 -21.37
C HIS A 122 6.84 -19.33 -20.45
N GLN A 123 5.58 -19.37 -20.05
CA GLN A 123 4.98 -20.39 -19.16
C GLN A 123 5.73 -20.52 -17.82
N VAL A 124 6.20 -19.42 -17.27
CA VAL A 124 6.88 -19.34 -15.98
C VAL A 124 6.06 -18.57 -14.96
N GLY A 125 6.28 -18.83 -13.67
CA GLY A 125 5.61 -18.12 -12.58
C GLY A 125 6.28 -16.79 -12.29
N PHE A 126 5.45 -15.75 -12.06
CA PHE A 126 5.87 -14.47 -11.52
C PHE A 126 5.02 -14.16 -10.30
N TYR A 127 5.61 -14.24 -9.10
CA TYR A 127 4.93 -14.11 -7.80
C TYR A 127 5.51 -12.95 -7.00
N TYR A 128 4.66 -12.24 -6.25
CA TYR A 128 5.06 -11.00 -5.57
C TYR A 128 4.23 -10.70 -4.32
N GLU A 129 3.96 -11.74 -3.49
CA GLU A 129 3.23 -11.57 -2.21
C GLU A 129 3.81 -10.44 -1.36
N ALA A 130 5.14 -10.37 -1.29
CA ALA A 130 5.85 -9.39 -0.49
C ALA A 130 5.71 -7.93 -0.96
N ALA A 131 5.14 -7.69 -2.14
CA ALA A 131 4.96 -6.34 -2.68
C ALA A 131 3.86 -5.53 -1.95
N VAL A 132 2.91 -6.19 -1.30
CA VAL A 132 1.84 -5.52 -0.55
C VAL A 132 1.83 -5.99 0.89
N ALA A 133 1.91 -5.03 1.82
CA ALA A 133 1.80 -5.27 3.27
C ALA A 133 2.81 -6.31 3.82
N GLY A 134 3.95 -6.47 3.18
CA GLY A 134 5.13 -7.23 3.60
C GLY A 134 4.85 -8.60 4.20
N GLY A 135 4.70 -8.69 5.52
CA GLY A 135 4.47 -9.95 6.24
C GLY A 135 3.01 -10.42 6.26
N ILE A 136 2.07 -9.66 5.68
CA ILE A 136 0.64 -10.02 5.64
C ILE A 136 0.34 -10.79 4.35
N PRO A 137 -0.14 -12.05 4.39
CA PRO A 137 -0.39 -12.86 3.19
C PRO A 137 -1.71 -12.47 2.50
N ILE A 138 -1.83 -11.20 2.05
CA ILE A 138 -3.09 -10.66 1.53
C ILE A 138 -3.33 -11.01 0.07
N LEU A 139 -2.33 -10.91 -0.79
CA LEU A 139 -2.51 -11.17 -2.22
C LEU A 139 -2.91 -12.62 -2.47
N ARG A 140 -2.22 -13.55 -1.83
CA ARG A 140 -2.53 -14.98 -1.90
C ARG A 140 -3.89 -15.29 -1.28
N THR A 141 -4.26 -14.62 -0.21
CA THR A 141 -5.58 -14.79 0.40
C THR A 141 -6.68 -14.36 -0.56
N LEU A 142 -6.54 -13.21 -1.20
CA LEU A 142 -7.49 -12.74 -2.22
C LEU A 142 -7.56 -13.71 -3.41
N ALA A 143 -6.40 -14.14 -3.94
CA ALA A 143 -6.32 -14.99 -5.13
C ALA A 143 -6.79 -16.43 -4.91
N ASN A 144 -6.66 -16.98 -3.70
CA ASN A 144 -6.93 -18.39 -3.46
C ASN A 144 -8.03 -18.62 -2.40
N SER A 145 -7.90 -18.04 -1.20
CA SER A 145 -8.82 -18.31 -0.10
C SER A 145 -10.18 -17.65 -0.29
N LEU A 146 -10.20 -16.47 -0.91
CA LEU A 146 -11.43 -15.71 -1.17
C LEU A 146 -11.96 -15.86 -2.61
N THR A 147 -11.45 -16.81 -3.38
CA THR A 147 -11.90 -17.07 -4.76
C THR A 147 -13.41 -17.36 -4.87
N ALA A 148 -14.01 -17.94 -3.83
CA ALA A 148 -15.44 -18.23 -3.80
C ALA A 148 -16.30 -17.05 -3.31
N ASP A 149 -15.69 -15.93 -2.92
CA ASP A 149 -16.38 -14.78 -2.38
C ASP A 149 -16.20 -13.55 -3.27
N LYS A 150 -17.22 -12.68 -3.32
CA LYS A 150 -17.14 -11.42 -4.05
C LYS A 150 -16.68 -10.31 -3.12
N VAL A 151 -15.45 -9.85 -3.30
CA VAL A 151 -14.93 -8.65 -2.64
C VAL A 151 -15.64 -7.43 -3.21
N THR A 152 -16.12 -6.55 -2.34
CA THR A 152 -16.80 -5.29 -2.71
C THR A 152 -15.99 -4.05 -2.32
N ARG A 153 -15.14 -4.17 -1.29
CA ARG A 153 -14.27 -3.08 -0.84
C ARG A 153 -13.02 -3.61 -0.14
N LEU A 154 -11.89 -2.96 -0.38
CA LEU A 154 -10.64 -3.12 0.35
C LEU A 154 -10.28 -1.77 0.98
N LEU A 155 -10.07 -1.75 2.29
CA LEU A 155 -9.53 -0.60 3.00
C LEU A 155 -8.17 -0.99 3.59
N GLY A 156 -7.15 -0.14 3.46
CA GLY A 156 -5.83 -0.51 3.95
C GLY A 156 -5.08 0.64 4.64
N VAL A 157 -4.51 0.36 5.81
CA VAL A 157 -3.41 1.13 6.36
C VAL A 157 -2.14 0.46 5.83
N LEU A 158 -1.62 1.00 4.70
CA LEU A 158 -0.65 0.29 3.84
C LEU A 158 0.79 0.81 3.99
N ASN A 159 0.99 1.91 4.71
CA ASN A 159 2.31 2.49 4.91
C ASN A 159 2.62 2.64 6.40
N GLY A 160 3.72 2.03 6.84
CA GLY A 160 4.13 2.00 8.26
C GLY A 160 4.65 3.34 8.76
N THR A 161 5.38 4.10 7.93
CA THR A 161 5.96 5.40 8.28
C THR A 161 4.89 6.44 8.57
N SER A 162 3.97 6.65 7.63
CA SER A 162 2.86 7.58 7.81
C SER A 162 1.93 7.16 8.96
N ASN A 163 1.70 5.85 9.14
CA ASN A 163 0.91 5.36 10.27
C ASN A 163 1.60 5.60 11.62
N PHE A 164 2.93 5.41 11.71
CA PHE A 164 3.70 5.77 12.90
C PHE A 164 3.57 7.26 13.22
N MET A 165 3.78 8.12 12.22
CA MET A 165 3.67 9.56 12.39
C MET A 165 2.28 9.97 12.91
N LEU A 166 1.22 9.50 12.24
CA LEU A 166 -0.15 9.78 12.66
C LEU A 166 -0.47 9.23 14.05
N THR A 167 0.06 8.06 14.41
CA THR A 167 -0.08 7.49 15.76
C THR A 167 0.52 8.44 16.80
N LYS A 168 1.73 8.96 16.56
CA LYS A 168 2.40 9.88 17.47
C LYS A 168 1.70 11.25 17.56
N MET A 169 1.18 11.76 16.44
CA MET A 169 0.38 12.98 16.43
C MET A 169 -0.91 12.82 17.25
N VAL A 170 -1.56 11.65 17.18
CA VAL A 170 -2.81 11.36 17.90
C VAL A 170 -2.57 11.10 19.38
N ASP A 171 -1.59 10.26 19.74
CA ASP A 171 -1.39 9.76 21.11
C ASP A 171 -0.57 10.73 21.95
N GLU A 172 0.41 11.44 21.35
CA GLU A 172 1.37 12.28 22.07
C GLU A 172 1.22 13.78 21.73
N GLY A 173 0.32 14.13 20.79
CA GLY A 173 0.07 15.51 20.39
C GLY A 173 1.24 16.15 19.62
N TRP A 174 2.09 15.35 18.97
CA TRP A 174 3.23 15.86 18.23
C TRP A 174 2.81 16.64 16.98
N SER A 175 3.67 17.60 16.58
CA SER A 175 3.54 18.20 15.26
C SER A 175 3.98 17.20 14.17
N TYR A 176 3.62 17.50 12.92
CA TYR A 176 4.08 16.73 11.77
C TYR A 176 5.61 16.66 11.70
N GLU A 177 6.29 17.77 11.90
CA GLU A 177 7.75 17.89 11.86
C GLU A 177 8.42 17.05 12.94
N GLN A 178 7.88 17.06 14.18
CA GLN A 178 8.37 16.23 15.27
C GLN A 178 8.21 14.74 14.96
N ALA A 179 7.05 14.36 14.45
CA ALA A 179 6.76 12.97 14.09
C ALA A 179 7.67 12.47 12.96
N LEU A 180 7.92 13.32 11.94
CA LEU A 180 8.81 13.00 10.83
C LEU A 180 10.28 12.88 11.29
N ALA A 181 10.78 13.85 12.06
CA ALA A 181 12.15 13.80 12.57
C ALA A 181 12.41 12.53 13.39
N THR A 182 11.48 12.17 14.27
CA THR A 182 11.60 10.93 15.05
C THR A 182 11.49 9.67 14.18
N ALA A 183 10.64 9.67 13.15
CA ALA A 183 10.56 8.55 12.22
C ALA A 183 11.90 8.35 11.47
N GLN A 184 12.58 9.42 11.11
CA GLN A 184 13.90 9.39 10.48
C GLN A 184 14.99 8.91 11.46
N GLU A 185 15.01 9.39 12.69
CA GLU A 185 15.94 8.95 13.73
C GLU A 185 15.82 7.45 14.03
N LEU A 186 14.59 6.93 14.03
CA LEU A 186 14.31 5.51 14.25
C LEU A 186 14.52 4.64 13.00
N GLY A 187 14.83 5.24 11.84
CA GLY A 187 15.02 4.55 10.58
C GLY A 187 13.73 4.05 9.94
N TYR A 188 12.56 4.59 10.33
CA TYR A 188 11.27 4.30 9.69
C TYR A 188 11.04 5.15 8.44
N ALA A 189 11.64 6.33 8.36
CA ALA A 189 11.63 7.20 7.19
C ALA A 189 13.06 7.40 6.67
N GLU A 190 13.20 7.46 5.35
CA GLU A 190 14.45 7.85 4.68
C GLU A 190 14.63 9.38 4.74
N SER A 191 15.80 9.87 4.29
CA SER A 191 16.07 11.32 4.18
C SER A 191 15.10 12.03 3.24
N ASP A 192 14.66 11.36 2.18
CA ASP A 192 13.54 11.81 1.34
C ASP A 192 12.33 10.93 1.64
N PRO A 193 11.39 11.40 2.47
CA PRO A 193 10.22 10.63 2.89
C PRO A 193 9.01 10.76 1.94
N THR A 194 9.16 11.45 0.80
CA THR A 194 8.06 11.84 -0.10
C THR A 194 7.14 10.68 -0.44
N ASN A 195 7.69 9.52 -0.78
CA ASN A 195 6.88 8.34 -1.11
C ASN A 195 5.95 7.91 0.04
N ASP A 196 6.41 8.04 1.28
CA ASP A 196 5.64 7.66 2.47
C ASP A 196 4.61 8.71 2.84
N VAL A 197 5.05 9.97 2.95
CA VAL A 197 4.23 11.05 3.50
C VAL A 197 3.20 11.60 2.51
N GLU A 198 3.47 11.52 1.19
CA GLU A 198 2.53 11.94 0.14
C GLU A 198 1.61 10.81 -0.34
N GLY A 199 1.69 9.61 0.28
CA GLY A 199 0.79 8.49 0.02
C GLY A 199 1.11 7.68 -1.23
N ILE A 200 2.25 7.92 -1.88
CA ILE A 200 2.67 7.28 -3.14
C ILE A 200 2.89 5.77 -2.91
N ASP A 201 3.61 5.39 -1.84
CA ASP A 201 3.80 3.98 -1.46
C ASP A 201 2.48 3.24 -1.25
N ALA A 202 1.54 3.87 -0.56
CA ALA A 202 0.21 3.30 -0.34
C ALA A 202 -0.60 3.21 -1.66
N ALA A 203 -0.42 4.15 -2.59
CA ALA A 203 -1.07 4.15 -3.89
C ALA A 203 -0.57 3.01 -4.80
N TYR A 204 0.74 2.72 -4.82
CA TYR A 204 1.26 1.54 -5.50
C TYR A 204 0.62 0.25 -4.97
N LYS A 205 0.51 0.10 -3.65
CA LYS A 205 -0.10 -1.06 -3.03
C LYS A 205 -1.60 -1.16 -3.31
N ALA A 206 -2.32 -0.03 -3.33
CA ALA A 206 -3.74 0.02 -3.69
C ALA A 206 -3.98 -0.39 -5.16
N ALA A 207 -3.12 0.03 -6.08
CA ALA A 207 -3.16 -0.39 -7.49
C ALA A 207 -2.96 -1.91 -7.63
N ILE A 208 -2.02 -2.51 -6.87
CA ILE A 208 -1.82 -3.96 -6.87
C ILE A 208 -3.03 -4.67 -6.26
N LEU A 209 -3.58 -4.16 -5.15
CA LEU A 209 -4.77 -4.73 -4.51
C LEU A 209 -6.00 -4.73 -5.42
N SER A 210 -6.15 -3.74 -6.32
CA SER A 210 -7.24 -3.70 -7.29
C SER A 210 -7.24 -4.92 -8.23
N GLN A 211 -6.05 -5.35 -8.66
CA GLN A 211 -5.89 -6.54 -9.49
C GLN A 211 -6.32 -7.81 -8.77
N PHE A 212 -5.97 -7.95 -7.49
CA PHE A 212 -6.24 -9.17 -6.73
C PHE A 212 -7.68 -9.24 -6.19
N GLY A 213 -8.23 -8.11 -5.75
CA GLY A 213 -9.59 -8.06 -5.21
C GLY A 213 -10.67 -8.00 -6.28
N PHE A 214 -10.38 -7.35 -7.42
CA PHE A 214 -11.38 -7.03 -8.43
C PHE A 214 -11.02 -7.51 -9.84
N GLY A 215 -9.86 -8.11 -10.03
CA GLY A 215 -9.38 -8.55 -11.35
C GLY A 215 -9.02 -7.40 -12.30
N MET A 216 -9.03 -6.15 -11.84
CA MET A 216 -8.81 -4.97 -12.64
C MET A 216 -7.40 -4.42 -12.43
N THR A 217 -6.64 -4.28 -13.51
CA THR A 217 -5.31 -3.66 -13.48
C THR A 217 -5.46 -2.16 -13.65
N VAL A 218 -5.27 -1.42 -12.56
CA VAL A 218 -5.38 0.04 -12.54
C VAL A 218 -4.00 0.64 -12.79
N ASP A 219 -3.92 1.59 -13.71
CA ASP A 219 -2.70 2.36 -13.95
C ASP A 219 -2.46 3.28 -12.73
N PHE A 220 -1.24 3.23 -12.19
CA PHE A 220 -0.85 4.03 -11.03
C PHE A 220 -1.12 5.53 -11.23
N GLU A 221 -0.89 6.07 -12.43
CA GLU A 221 -1.13 7.49 -12.74
C GLU A 221 -2.60 7.90 -12.57
N THR A 222 -3.53 6.94 -12.58
CA THR A 222 -4.96 7.18 -12.37
C THR A 222 -5.39 7.04 -10.92
N VAL A 223 -4.52 6.55 -10.03
CA VAL A 223 -4.80 6.42 -8.60
C VAL A 223 -4.76 7.80 -7.95
N ARG A 224 -5.91 8.24 -7.45
CA ARG A 224 -5.97 9.49 -6.68
C ARG A 224 -5.29 9.30 -5.34
N HIS A 225 -4.31 10.14 -5.02
CA HIS A 225 -3.64 10.08 -3.74
C HIS A 225 -3.38 11.46 -3.15
N SER A 226 -3.39 11.54 -1.84
CA SER A 226 -2.97 12.69 -1.06
C SER A 226 -2.28 12.23 0.21
N GLY A 227 -1.30 13.01 0.65
CA GLY A 227 -0.45 12.72 1.79
C GLY A 227 -0.95 13.26 3.11
N ILE A 228 -0.10 13.12 4.13
CA ILE A 228 -0.38 13.55 5.50
C ILE A 228 0.28 14.88 5.87
N SER A 229 1.03 15.49 4.96
CA SER A 229 1.84 16.72 5.20
C SER A 229 1.00 17.94 5.58
N THR A 230 -0.28 17.95 5.21
CA THR A 230 -1.20 19.06 5.54
C THR A 230 -1.95 18.89 6.86
N ILE A 231 -1.82 17.74 7.52
CA ILE A 231 -2.54 17.47 8.77
C ILE A 231 -1.93 18.28 9.91
N THR A 232 -2.76 19.06 10.59
CA THR A 232 -2.35 19.89 11.72
C THR A 232 -2.75 19.26 13.08
N PRO A 233 -2.07 19.64 14.18
CA PRO A 233 -2.51 19.23 15.53
C PRO A 233 -3.97 19.61 15.83
N ALA A 234 -4.45 20.73 15.30
CA ALA A 234 -5.84 21.15 15.45
C ALA A 234 -6.83 20.20 14.76
N ASP A 235 -6.46 19.61 13.61
CA ASP A 235 -7.28 18.61 12.94
C ASP A 235 -7.31 17.29 13.73
N VAL A 236 -6.19 16.90 14.34
CA VAL A 236 -6.10 15.71 15.20
C VAL A 236 -7.00 15.86 16.43
N ILE A 237 -6.93 17.01 17.12
CA ILE A 237 -7.78 17.30 18.28
C ILE A 237 -9.25 17.27 17.88
N MET A 238 -9.58 17.88 16.76
CA MET A 238 -10.96 17.93 16.27
C MET A 238 -11.48 16.52 15.91
N ALA A 239 -10.68 15.72 15.24
CA ALA A 239 -11.03 14.32 14.95
C ALA A 239 -11.36 13.56 16.23
N GLN A 240 -10.51 13.70 17.27
CA GLN A 240 -10.73 13.04 18.57
C GLN A 240 -12.03 13.50 19.25
N GLN A 241 -12.33 14.80 19.21
CA GLN A 241 -13.57 15.38 19.77
C GLN A 241 -14.81 14.87 19.05
N LEU A 242 -14.73 14.69 17.74
CA LEU A 242 -15.82 14.16 16.92
C LEU A 242 -15.93 12.63 16.96
N GLY A 243 -15.05 11.93 17.71
CA GLY A 243 -15.09 10.48 17.87
C GLY A 243 -14.33 9.70 16.79
N TYR A 244 -13.43 10.36 16.07
CA TYR A 244 -12.62 9.77 15.00
C TYR A 244 -11.13 9.70 15.37
N VAL A 245 -10.40 8.91 14.57
CA VAL A 245 -8.94 8.96 14.44
C VAL A 245 -8.57 9.21 12.98
N ILE A 246 -7.41 9.80 12.72
CA ILE A 246 -6.94 10.03 11.35
C ILE A 246 -5.97 8.92 10.98
N LYS A 247 -6.19 8.30 9.81
CA LYS A 247 -5.28 7.32 9.19
C LYS A 247 -5.11 7.66 7.72
N LEU A 248 -3.93 7.34 7.15
CA LEU A 248 -3.77 7.32 5.70
C LEU A 248 -4.32 5.99 5.19
N VAL A 249 -5.43 6.05 4.44
CA VAL A 249 -6.18 4.85 4.03
C VAL A 249 -6.20 4.72 2.52
N GLY A 250 -5.76 3.56 2.02
CA GLY A 250 -6.07 3.11 0.68
C GLY A 250 -7.49 2.55 0.65
N ASP A 251 -8.31 3.00 -0.28
CA ASP A 251 -9.71 2.59 -0.45
C ASP A 251 -9.93 2.16 -1.90
N VAL A 252 -10.12 0.88 -2.09
CA VAL A 252 -10.44 0.26 -3.38
C VAL A 252 -11.84 -0.32 -3.29
N ARG A 253 -12.78 0.19 -4.10
CA ARG A 253 -14.17 -0.24 -4.02
C ARG A 253 -14.90 -0.23 -5.35
N GLU A 254 -15.82 -1.18 -5.51
CA GLU A 254 -16.76 -1.22 -6.61
C GLU A 254 -17.81 -0.09 -6.43
N THR A 255 -18.12 0.62 -7.51
CA THR A 255 -19.19 1.61 -7.60
C THR A 255 -20.14 1.25 -8.75
N ALA A 256 -21.20 2.04 -8.95
CA ALA A 256 -22.16 1.79 -10.03
C ALA A 256 -21.53 1.84 -11.43
N SER A 257 -20.49 2.68 -11.64
CA SER A 257 -19.85 2.89 -12.96
C SER A 257 -18.47 2.23 -13.10
N GLY A 258 -17.94 1.59 -12.06
CA GLY A 258 -16.62 0.95 -12.11
C GLY A 258 -15.88 0.95 -10.79
N LEU A 259 -14.57 0.78 -10.85
CA LEU A 259 -13.70 0.69 -9.67
C LEU A 259 -13.17 2.08 -9.28
N SER A 260 -13.36 2.44 -8.01
CA SER A 260 -12.71 3.60 -7.40
C SER A 260 -11.46 3.15 -6.64
N VAL A 261 -10.33 3.80 -6.89
CA VAL A 261 -9.06 3.56 -6.18
C VAL A 261 -8.52 4.90 -5.70
N GLU A 262 -8.34 5.02 -4.39
CA GLU A 262 -7.93 6.27 -3.75
C GLU A 262 -7.06 6.01 -2.53
N VAL A 263 -6.10 6.89 -2.26
CA VAL A 263 -5.36 6.95 -0.99
C VAL A 263 -5.47 8.35 -0.43
N ALA A 264 -6.00 8.47 0.79
CA ALA A 264 -6.18 9.78 1.41
C ALA A 264 -6.17 9.70 2.94
N PRO A 265 -5.79 10.79 3.61
CA PRO A 265 -6.08 10.96 5.03
C PRO A 265 -7.59 10.83 5.26
N THR A 266 -7.95 9.92 6.14
CA THR A 266 -9.35 9.56 6.37
C THR A 266 -9.66 9.57 7.86
N PHE A 267 -10.75 10.22 8.24
CA PHE A 267 -11.31 10.15 9.58
C PHE A 267 -12.04 8.82 9.73
N LEU A 268 -11.49 7.93 10.54
CA LEU A 268 -12.09 6.64 10.87
C LEU A 268 -12.82 6.72 12.20
N PRO A 269 -14.09 6.27 12.30
CA PRO A 269 -14.74 6.09 13.59
C PRO A 269 -13.86 5.28 14.54
N LYS A 270 -13.76 5.65 15.81
CA LYS A 270 -12.97 4.91 16.82
C LYS A 270 -13.42 3.44 16.97
N SER A 271 -14.65 3.12 16.59
CA SER A 271 -15.20 1.76 16.56
C SER A 271 -14.75 0.93 15.35
N HIS A 272 -14.20 1.55 14.30
CA HIS A 272 -13.75 0.83 13.10
C HIS A 272 -12.48 0.04 13.38
N PRO A 273 -12.35 -1.24 12.96
CA PRO A 273 -11.16 -2.07 13.24
C PRO A 273 -9.83 -1.42 12.83
N LEU A 274 -9.77 -0.73 11.68
CA LEU A 274 -8.57 -0.03 11.24
C LEU A 274 -8.14 1.13 12.16
N ALA A 275 -9.03 1.65 13.00
CA ALA A 275 -8.70 2.72 13.95
C ALA A 275 -7.67 2.27 15.00
N SER A 276 -7.63 0.97 15.31
CA SER A 276 -6.70 0.38 16.27
C SER A 276 -5.32 0.02 15.69
N VAL A 277 -5.10 0.20 14.39
CA VAL A 277 -3.84 -0.12 13.72
C VAL A 277 -2.84 1.01 13.98
N ASN A 278 -1.95 0.83 14.95
CA ASN A 278 -1.03 1.87 15.43
C ASN A 278 0.45 1.54 15.14
N GLY A 279 1.32 2.53 15.32
CA GLY A 279 2.76 2.42 15.11
C GLY A 279 3.09 2.11 13.66
N VAL A 280 4.08 1.26 13.44
CA VAL A 280 4.55 0.85 12.08
C VAL A 280 3.72 -0.28 11.47
N MET A 281 2.62 -0.68 12.11
CA MET A 281 1.81 -1.81 11.67
C MET A 281 0.94 -1.45 10.46
N ASN A 282 0.68 -2.47 9.64
CA ASN A 282 -0.24 -2.39 8.50
C ASN A 282 -1.47 -3.25 8.75
N ALA A 283 -2.54 -2.95 8.02
CA ALA A 283 -3.70 -3.83 7.94
C ALA A 283 -4.42 -3.65 6.61
N VAL A 284 -5.03 -4.72 6.14
CA VAL A 284 -5.99 -4.71 5.03
C VAL A 284 -7.32 -5.23 5.54
N PHE A 285 -8.34 -4.40 5.44
CA PHE A 285 -9.71 -4.70 5.81
C PHE A 285 -10.49 -5.02 4.54
N VAL A 286 -11.03 -6.22 4.48
CA VAL A 286 -11.74 -6.75 3.32
C VAL A 286 -13.22 -6.78 3.63
N VAL A 287 -14.03 -6.21 2.74
CA VAL A 287 -15.48 -6.33 2.76
C VAL A 287 -15.92 -7.19 1.58
N SER A 288 -16.66 -8.23 1.84
CA SER A 288 -17.14 -9.18 0.83
C SER A 288 -18.59 -9.62 1.09
N ILE A 289 -19.24 -10.20 0.10
CA ILE A 289 -20.65 -10.57 0.19
C ILE A 289 -20.84 -11.81 1.09
N GLY A 290 -19.93 -12.77 1.03
CA GLY A 290 -20.06 -14.04 1.73
C GLY A 290 -19.59 -14.00 3.18
N ILE A 291 -18.35 -13.56 3.43
CA ILE A 291 -17.77 -13.50 4.78
C ILE A 291 -18.21 -12.23 5.52
N GLY A 292 -18.53 -11.17 4.79
CA GLY A 292 -18.77 -9.84 5.36
C GLY A 292 -17.46 -9.09 5.57
N GLN A 293 -17.09 -8.84 6.81
CA GLN A 293 -15.91 -8.07 7.17
C GLN A 293 -14.80 -8.96 7.73
N SER A 294 -13.59 -8.80 7.22
CA SER A 294 -12.40 -9.46 7.77
C SER A 294 -11.20 -8.49 7.73
N MET A 295 -10.28 -8.64 8.67
CA MET A 295 -9.08 -7.81 8.75
C MET A 295 -7.83 -8.67 8.84
N PHE A 296 -6.84 -8.35 8.00
CA PHE A 296 -5.51 -8.93 8.00
C PHE A 296 -4.54 -7.90 8.53
N TYR A 297 -3.91 -8.19 9.67
CA TYR A 297 -3.08 -7.26 10.43
C TYR A 297 -1.71 -7.87 10.66
N GLY A 298 -0.67 -7.06 10.55
CA GLY A 298 0.71 -7.49 10.81
C GLY A 298 1.74 -6.42 10.44
N PRO A 299 3.03 -6.75 10.54
CA PRO A 299 4.10 -5.86 10.09
C PRO A 299 4.11 -5.75 8.56
N GLY A 300 4.02 -4.50 8.07
CA GLY A 300 3.98 -4.20 6.63
C GLY A 300 5.34 -4.17 5.95
N ALA A 301 6.43 -4.16 6.72
CA ALA A 301 7.81 -4.11 6.27
C ALA A 301 8.74 -4.77 7.30
N GLY A 302 10.01 -4.91 6.94
CA GLY A 302 11.06 -5.45 7.80
C GLY A 302 11.70 -6.72 7.23
N GLN A 303 12.90 -7.02 7.68
CA GLN A 303 13.72 -8.14 7.20
C GLN A 303 12.94 -9.46 7.21
N LYS A 304 12.58 -9.95 8.38
CA LYS A 304 11.93 -11.25 8.55
C LYS A 304 10.49 -11.25 8.04
N PRO A 305 9.63 -10.26 8.36
CA PRO A 305 8.26 -10.26 7.88
C PRO A 305 8.15 -10.33 6.35
N THR A 306 8.89 -9.48 5.64
CA THR A 306 8.87 -9.46 4.17
C THR A 306 9.47 -10.74 3.58
N ALA A 307 10.58 -11.25 4.17
CA ALA A 307 11.18 -12.50 3.74
C ALA A 307 10.23 -13.72 3.92
N VAL A 308 9.31 -13.71 4.90
CA VAL A 308 8.30 -14.78 5.04
C VAL A 308 7.42 -14.87 3.80
N SER A 309 6.97 -13.75 3.26
CA SER A 309 6.16 -13.72 2.03
C SER A 309 6.96 -14.17 0.80
N VAL A 310 8.23 -13.77 0.70
CA VAL A 310 9.16 -14.24 -0.35
C VAL A 310 9.33 -15.76 -0.26
N VAL A 311 9.63 -16.30 0.91
CA VAL A 311 9.82 -17.76 1.11
C VAL A 311 8.52 -18.51 0.85
N ALA A 312 7.36 -17.95 1.19
CA ALA A 312 6.07 -18.56 0.87
C ALA A 312 5.83 -18.66 -0.65
N ASP A 313 6.26 -17.67 -1.43
CA ASP A 313 6.25 -17.72 -2.89
C ASP A 313 7.23 -18.79 -3.43
N LEU A 314 8.43 -18.85 -2.86
CA LEU A 314 9.42 -19.89 -3.20
C LEU A 314 8.89 -21.30 -2.93
N VAL A 315 8.22 -21.51 -1.79
CA VAL A 315 7.59 -22.82 -1.46
C VAL A 315 6.51 -23.17 -2.47
N LYS A 316 5.68 -22.22 -2.88
CA LYS A 316 4.64 -22.44 -3.88
C LYS A 316 5.20 -22.85 -5.24
N LEU A 317 6.20 -22.11 -5.72
CA LEU A 317 6.89 -22.40 -6.98
C LEU A 317 7.66 -23.71 -6.89
N GLY A 318 8.43 -23.92 -5.82
CA GLY A 318 9.21 -25.13 -5.61
C GLY A 318 8.36 -26.39 -5.59
N ARG A 319 7.21 -26.36 -4.92
CA ARG A 319 6.25 -27.46 -4.91
C ARG A 319 5.72 -27.77 -6.32
N ALA A 320 5.41 -26.75 -7.11
CA ALA A 320 4.92 -26.94 -8.47
C ALA A 320 6.01 -27.57 -9.36
N ILE A 321 7.26 -27.08 -9.25
CA ILE A 321 8.42 -27.63 -9.98
C ILE A 321 8.64 -29.10 -9.60
N THR A 322 8.70 -29.43 -8.32
CA THR A 322 8.94 -30.82 -7.85
C THR A 322 7.87 -31.79 -8.34
N ASN A 323 6.62 -31.34 -8.41
CA ASN A 323 5.49 -32.17 -8.84
C ASN A 323 5.27 -32.16 -10.37
N GLY A 324 6.10 -31.48 -11.15
CA GLY A 324 5.92 -31.34 -12.60
C GLY A 324 4.60 -30.64 -12.98
N GLN A 325 4.08 -29.79 -12.12
CA GLN A 325 2.82 -29.07 -12.34
C GLN A 325 3.04 -27.86 -13.23
N VAL A 326 2.07 -27.57 -14.09
CA VAL A 326 2.04 -26.27 -14.80
C VAL A 326 1.87 -25.16 -13.75
N ILE A 327 2.77 -24.19 -13.79
CA ILE A 327 2.73 -23.07 -12.87
C ILE A 327 1.72 -22.05 -13.42
N SER A 328 0.64 -21.87 -12.65
CA SER A 328 -0.39 -20.88 -12.96
C SER A 328 0.10 -19.47 -12.64
N ALA A 329 -0.52 -18.48 -13.27
CA ALA A 329 -0.35 -17.07 -12.85
C ALA A 329 -0.65 -16.90 -11.34
N PHE A 330 0.00 -15.94 -10.72
CA PHE A 330 -0.21 -15.67 -9.28
C PHE A 330 -1.67 -15.28 -8.98
N ASN A 331 -2.28 -14.48 -9.83
CA ASN A 331 -3.72 -14.23 -9.86
C ASN A 331 -4.28 -14.66 -11.23
N GLY A 332 -5.20 -15.62 -11.25
CA GLY A 332 -5.91 -16.04 -12.46
C GLY A 332 -7.17 -15.24 -12.77
N PHE A 333 -7.59 -14.36 -11.85
CA PHE A 333 -8.77 -13.52 -12.02
C PHE A 333 -8.39 -12.23 -12.74
N ALA A 334 -9.00 -11.98 -13.91
CA ALA A 334 -8.79 -10.79 -14.68
C ALA A 334 -10.11 -10.33 -15.31
N GLN A 335 -10.36 -9.03 -15.25
CA GLN A 335 -11.48 -8.34 -15.87
C GLN A 335 -11.00 -7.11 -16.64
N GLU A 336 -11.83 -6.62 -17.54
CA GLU A 336 -11.61 -5.33 -18.17
C GLU A 336 -11.69 -4.22 -17.13
N THR A 337 -10.72 -3.29 -17.18
CA THR A 337 -10.65 -2.20 -16.21
C THR A 337 -11.61 -1.09 -16.57
N HIS A 338 -12.56 -0.84 -15.70
CA HIS A 338 -13.48 0.29 -15.78
C HIS A 338 -13.33 1.12 -14.50
N LEU A 339 -12.83 2.35 -14.64
CA LEU A 339 -12.73 3.28 -13.51
C LEU A 339 -14.06 3.98 -13.25
N ALA A 340 -14.35 4.20 -11.97
CA ALA A 340 -15.55 4.89 -11.53
C ALA A 340 -15.61 6.33 -12.04
N GLN A 341 -16.82 6.75 -12.45
CA GLN A 341 -17.05 8.16 -12.76
C GLN A 341 -17.06 8.98 -11.47
N PRO A 342 -16.55 10.22 -11.47
CA PRO A 342 -16.47 11.06 -10.26
C PRO A 342 -17.84 11.30 -9.59
N GLU A 343 -18.93 11.24 -10.33
CA GLU A 343 -20.30 11.36 -9.82
C GLU A 343 -20.71 10.19 -8.91
N ASP A 344 -20.18 9.00 -9.19
CA ASP A 344 -20.51 7.76 -8.46
C ASP A 344 -19.57 7.47 -7.30
N VAL A 345 -18.49 8.25 -7.16
CA VAL A 345 -17.58 8.15 -6.03
C VAL A 345 -18.05 9.07 -4.91
N THR A 346 -18.83 8.54 -3.98
CA THR A 346 -19.43 9.31 -2.87
C THR A 346 -18.71 9.04 -1.55
N ASN A 347 -18.50 10.07 -0.74
CA ASN A 347 -17.98 10.00 0.62
C ASN A 347 -18.57 11.13 1.46
N SER A 348 -18.57 10.98 2.78
CA SER A 348 -18.68 12.10 3.71
C SER A 348 -17.33 12.80 3.83
N TYR A 349 -17.36 14.10 4.10
CA TYR A 349 -16.13 14.89 4.22
C TYR A 349 -16.17 15.78 5.46
N TYR A 350 -15.03 15.89 6.09
CA TYR A 350 -14.72 16.89 7.10
C TYR A 350 -14.15 18.13 6.40
N PHE A 351 -14.63 19.30 6.78
CA PHE A 351 -14.09 20.60 6.38
C PHE A 351 -13.73 21.40 7.61
N ALA A 352 -12.51 21.88 7.69
CA ALA A 352 -12.07 22.90 8.63
C ALA A 352 -12.01 24.25 7.89
N LEU A 353 -12.76 25.22 8.36
CA LEU A 353 -12.92 26.51 7.72
C LEU A 353 -12.63 27.65 8.73
N SER A 354 -12.04 28.72 8.26
CA SER A 354 -11.97 30.00 8.97
C SER A 354 -12.96 30.95 8.31
N ILE A 355 -13.84 31.53 9.08
CA ILE A 355 -14.81 32.55 8.62
C ILE A 355 -14.69 33.81 9.48
N LYS A 356 -15.05 34.99 8.94
CA LYS A 356 -15.14 36.20 9.76
C LYS A 356 -16.18 36.02 10.86
N ASP A 357 -15.86 36.40 12.11
CA ASP A 357 -16.78 36.22 13.24
C ASP A 357 -17.80 37.38 13.29
N GLU A 358 -18.73 37.36 12.32
CA GLU A 358 -19.81 38.30 12.17
C GLU A 358 -21.15 37.61 11.93
N ALA A 359 -22.24 38.27 12.38
CA ALA A 359 -23.58 37.73 12.15
C ALA A 359 -23.87 37.52 10.65
N GLY A 360 -24.38 36.34 10.30
CA GLY A 360 -24.73 35.98 8.92
C GLY A 360 -23.63 35.29 8.12
N GLN A 361 -22.38 35.23 8.58
CA GLN A 361 -21.32 34.57 7.84
C GLN A 361 -21.51 33.05 7.74
N PHE A 362 -21.94 32.42 8.83
CA PHE A 362 -22.30 31.01 8.81
C PHE A 362 -23.46 30.70 7.83
N PHE A 363 -24.45 31.59 7.75
CA PHE A 363 -25.53 31.43 6.77
C PHE A 363 -25.03 31.45 5.33
N LYS A 364 -24.12 32.39 4.99
CA LYS A 364 -23.50 32.45 3.66
C LYS A 364 -22.71 31.16 3.37
N LEU A 365 -21.94 30.66 4.34
CA LEU A 365 -21.21 29.39 4.22
C LEU A 365 -22.20 28.23 3.97
N ALA A 366 -23.25 28.12 4.75
CA ALA A 366 -24.26 27.06 4.57
C ALA A 366 -24.94 27.12 3.20
N GLN A 367 -25.13 28.31 2.63
CA GLN A 367 -25.68 28.46 1.26
C GLN A 367 -24.74 27.90 0.19
N LEU A 368 -23.41 27.92 0.35
CA LEU A 368 -22.49 27.34 -0.62
C LEU A 368 -22.70 25.83 -0.73
N PHE A 369 -22.83 25.14 0.38
CA PHE A 369 -23.12 23.70 0.39
C PHE A 369 -24.54 23.37 -0.10
N ALA A 370 -25.52 24.18 0.30
CA ALA A 370 -26.90 23.99 -0.12
C ALA A 370 -27.10 24.13 -1.63
N LYS A 371 -26.35 25.02 -2.31
CA LYS A 371 -26.36 25.15 -3.79
C LYS A 371 -25.94 23.85 -4.49
N GLU A 372 -25.04 23.09 -3.87
CA GLU A 372 -24.61 21.79 -4.41
C GLU A 372 -25.44 20.63 -3.83
N ASN A 373 -26.58 20.93 -3.17
CA ASN A 373 -27.47 19.94 -2.56
C ASN A 373 -26.79 19.07 -1.49
N ILE A 374 -25.88 19.66 -0.71
CA ILE A 374 -25.14 19.00 0.36
C ILE A 374 -25.72 19.41 1.69
N SER A 375 -26.02 18.44 2.54
CA SER A 375 -26.45 18.62 3.92
C SER A 375 -25.34 18.28 4.91
N PHE A 376 -25.47 18.78 6.14
CA PHE A 376 -24.48 18.60 7.20
C PHE A 376 -24.93 17.50 8.17
N GLN A 377 -24.01 16.63 8.53
CA GLN A 377 -24.20 15.64 9.59
C GLN A 377 -23.83 16.23 10.95
N GLN A 378 -22.73 17.01 10.98
CA GLN A 378 -22.26 17.68 12.18
C GLN A 378 -21.73 19.07 11.84
N VAL A 379 -21.92 20.01 12.75
CA VAL A 379 -21.35 21.36 12.66
C VAL A 379 -20.86 21.76 14.05
N LEU A 380 -19.66 22.26 14.12
CA LEU A 380 -19.06 22.81 15.33
C LEU A 380 -18.40 24.14 15.00
N GLN A 381 -18.73 25.19 15.76
CA GLN A 381 -18.05 26.48 15.70
C GLN A 381 -17.26 26.67 17.00
N THR A 382 -16.01 27.04 16.88
CA THR A 382 -15.13 27.36 17.99
C THR A 382 -14.60 28.77 17.83
N GLU A 383 -14.21 29.39 18.93
CA GLU A 383 -13.54 30.71 18.89
C GLU A 383 -12.25 30.62 18.07
N GLY A 384 -11.99 31.64 17.29
CA GLY A 384 -10.77 31.84 16.53
C GLY A 384 -9.82 32.82 17.21
N ASP A 385 -9.23 33.73 16.43
CA ASP A 385 -8.26 34.73 16.87
C ASP A 385 -8.89 36.08 17.29
N GLY A 386 -10.20 36.12 17.45
CA GLY A 386 -10.97 37.32 17.82
C GLY A 386 -11.54 38.10 16.63
N GLU A 387 -11.02 37.90 15.41
CA GLU A 387 -11.58 38.47 14.17
C GLU A 387 -12.25 37.36 13.32
N THR A 388 -11.84 36.11 13.51
CA THR A 388 -12.36 34.96 12.81
C THR A 388 -12.88 33.89 13.75
N ALA A 389 -13.79 33.07 13.27
CA ALA A 389 -14.26 31.86 13.93
C ALA A 389 -13.83 30.62 13.13
N ARG A 390 -13.43 29.58 13.83
CA ARG A 390 -13.20 28.27 13.20
C ARG A 390 -14.51 27.51 13.13
N VAL A 391 -14.89 27.11 11.91
CA VAL A 391 -16.08 26.28 11.68
C VAL A 391 -15.64 24.93 11.14
N VAL A 392 -16.11 23.88 11.78
CA VAL A 392 -15.92 22.50 11.34
C VAL A 392 -17.25 21.95 10.88
N ILE A 393 -17.25 21.34 9.71
CA ILE A 393 -18.43 20.69 9.11
C ILE A 393 -18.07 19.26 8.77
N VAL A 394 -18.92 18.30 9.18
CA VAL A 394 -18.94 16.96 8.62
C VAL A 394 -20.20 16.85 7.76
N THR A 395 -20.04 16.54 6.50
CA THR A 395 -21.15 16.45 5.53
C THR A 395 -21.78 15.06 5.54
N HIS A 396 -23.03 14.96 5.08
CA HIS A 396 -23.52 13.70 4.53
C HIS A 396 -22.74 13.34 3.26
N GLU A 397 -23.03 12.17 2.69
CA GLU A 397 -22.37 11.73 1.45
C GLU A 397 -22.52 12.76 0.33
N MET A 398 -21.47 13.01 -0.35
CA MET A 398 -21.38 13.86 -1.53
C MET A 398 -20.40 13.24 -2.54
N SER A 399 -20.65 13.47 -3.83
CA SER A 399 -19.77 12.99 -4.88
C SER A 399 -18.48 13.81 -4.99
N LEU A 400 -17.49 13.26 -5.69
CA LEU A 400 -16.26 14.02 -5.97
C LEU A 400 -16.52 15.30 -6.77
N VAL A 401 -17.48 15.28 -7.67
CA VAL A 401 -17.89 16.47 -8.45
C VAL A 401 -18.43 17.55 -7.52
N GLN A 402 -19.28 17.18 -6.56
CA GLN A 402 -19.80 18.10 -5.57
C GLN A 402 -18.68 18.64 -4.66
N LEU A 403 -17.74 17.79 -4.24
CA LEU A 403 -16.57 18.20 -3.47
C LEU A 403 -15.76 19.28 -4.21
N ASP A 404 -15.43 19.04 -5.47
CA ASP A 404 -14.62 19.97 -6.27
C ASP A 404 -15.36 21.30 -6.50
N ARG A 405 -16.68 21.29 -6.70
CA ARG A 405 -17.50 22.50 -6.84
C ARG A 405 -17.53 23.29 -5.54
N VAL A 406 -17.76 22.64 -4.40
CA VAL A 406 -17.76 23.31 -3.08
C VAL A 406 -16.39 23.92 -2.79
N ARG A 407 -15.31 23.19 -3.03
CA ARG A 407 -13.94 23.71 -2.84
C ARG A 407 -13.68 24.95 -3.71
N THR A 408 -14.11 24.92 -4.97
CA THR A 408 -13.98 26.04 -5.90
C THR A 408 -14.80 27.25 -5.42
N GLN A 409 -16.03 27.02 -4.94
CA GLN A 409 -16.86 28.08 -4.39
C GLN A 409 -16.28 28.68 -3.11
N ILE A 410 -15.75 27.87 -2.21
CA ILE A 410 -15.06 28.34 -1.00
C ILE A 410 -13.83 29.17 -1.38
N ALA A 411 -13.02 28.72 -2.34
CA ALA A 411 -11.81 29.43 -2.76
C ALA A 411 -12.09 30.84 -3.35
N THR A 412 -13.32 31.06 -3.86
CA THR A 412 -13.77 32.34 -4.44
C THR A 412 -14.67 33.12 -3.50
N ALA A 413 -15.05 32.55 -2.33
CA ALA A 413 -15.92 33.22 -1.38
C ALA A 413 -15.16 34.26 -0.56
N ASP A 414 -15.81 35.40 -0.36
CA ASP A 414 -15.27 36.47 0.48
C ASP A 414 -15.35 36.07 1.96
N GLN A 415 -14.28 36.29 2.73
CA GLN A 415 -14.23 36.07 4.18
C GLN A 415 -14.40 34.59 4.64
N VAL A 416 -14.13 33.64 3.75
CA VAL A 416 -14.11 32.19 4.05
C VAL A 416 -12.80 31.60 3.56
N THR A 417 -12.08 30.92 4.41
CA THR A 417 -10.84 30.21 4.05
C THR A 417 -10.97 28.72 4.38
N LEU A 418 -10.72 27.88 3.41
CA LEU A 418 -10.57 26.45 3.64
C LEU A 418 -9.22 26.18 4.31
N LEU A 419 -9.22 25.71 5.53
CA LEU A 419 -8.02 25.34 6.27
C LEU A 419 -7.58 23.93 5.90
N ASN A 420 -8.52 22.98 5.96
CA ASN A 420 -8.31 21.57 5.59
C ASN A 420 -9.62 20.90 5.23
N HIS A 421 -9.52 19.78 4.51
CA HIS A 421 -10.63 18.87 4.30
C HIS A 421 -10.11 17.44 4.24
N PHE A 422 -10.87 16.50 4.82
CA PHE A 422 -10.51 15.09 4.86
C PHE A 422 -11.74 14.22 4.58
N LYS A 423 -11.49 13.06 4.01
CA LYS A 423 -12.50 12.02 3.86
C LYS A 423 -12.95 11.52 5.24
N VAL A 424 -14.22 11.23 5.39
CA VAL A 424 -14.78 10.61 6.59
C VAL A 424 -15.37 9.26 6.19
N LEU A 425 -14.91 8.19 6.81
CA LEU A 425 -15.50 6.87 6.61
C LEU A 425 -16.85 6.81 7.31
N GLY A 426 -17.90 6.54 6.55
CA GLY A 426 -19.24 6.32 7.10
C GLY A 426 -19.26 5.10 8.04
N VAL A 427 -20.17 5.15 9.02
CA VAL A 427 -20.41 4.06 9.99
C VAL A 427 -21.17 2.92 9.32
#